data_816677c2b3221037f30e46f38779b3c4
#
_entry.id   816677c2b3221037f30e46f38779b3c4
#
_cell.length_a   1.000
_cell.length_b   1.000
_cell.length_c   1.000
_cell.angle_alpha   90.00
_cell.angle_beta   90.00
_cell.angle_gamma   90.00
#
_symmetry.space_group_name_H-M   'P 1'
#
loop_
_entity.id
_entity.type
_entity.pdbx_description
1 polymer ?
#
loop_
_entity_poly.entity_id
_entity_poly.type
_entity_poly.pdbx_seq_one_letter_code
_entity_poly.pdbx_strand_id
1 'polypeptide(L)'
;MLWLSSICGSALGALMMASLSLRAADLPQQVYVWQRAWTEPVRQAVIAHGAAFERVVVLKAEVTWHNGKPQLVQVPLDYAALSQTKRPIGLALRVGPYSGPFGRTGSNVDYLADLSQRLLIDAKSAGVTPDELQIDFDCASSKLDGYRTWLEVIRERVTPIPLVITALPSWMDETAFKQLVTTADGYVLQVHSLERPKSFYAAFTLFDQSAALRAVSKAAQLGVRFRVALPTYGYVVAFDDKGHFLGLSAEGPAKSWPAHARLREVRADPLEIAQLLEGWSSNPPAALTAIVWYRLPISGDILNWRWPTLNAMLHTRIPRKSVRAESHRVEPGLREISLVNDGELDISSRLAVQTRWSGARLMAGDGLRGFELADQGISSARFEIGVRPHRLPAGERYVIGWLRLSEDREVQVEIEELDAR
;
A
#
# COMPACT_ATOMS: atom_id res chain seq x y z
N MET A 1 29.42 39.52 -77.59
CA MET A 1 28.12 39.86 -77.00
C MET A 1 27.60 38.71 -76.25
N LEU A 2 27.67 38.81 -74.94
CA LEU A 2 27.49 37.77 -73.95
C LEU A 2 26.09 37.88 -73.36
N TRP A 3 25.41 36.77 -73.20
CA TRP A 3 24.24 36.64 -72.34
C TRP A 3 24.49 35.58 -71.34
N LEU A 4 24.53 35.97 -70.09
CA LEU A 4 24.56 35.14 -68.91
C LEU A 4 23.12 34.87 -68.46
N SER A 5 22.71 33.64 -68.37
CA SER A 5 21.47 33.19 -67.70
C SER A 5 21.77 32.51 -66.34
N SER A 6 21.30 33.18 -65.32
CA SER A 6 21.43 32.75 -63.92
C SER A 6 20.31 31.78 -63.63
N ILE A 7 20.66 30.58 -63.16
CA ILE A 7 19.70 29.60 -62.63
C ILE A 7 19.74 29.71 -61.12
N CYS A 8 18.63 30.22 -60.57
CA CYS A 8 18.40 30.25 -59.13
C CYS A 8 17.76 28.90 -58.71
N GLY A 9 18.52 28.04 -58.06
CA GLY A 9 18.02 26.84 -57.45
C GLY A 9 17.54 27.09 -56.03
N SER A 10 16.24 27.02 -55.83
CA SER A 10 15.61 27.10 -54.50
C SER A 10 15.69 25.74 -53.81
N ALA A 11 16.58 25.63 -52.84
CA ALA A 11 16.59 24.48 -51.92
C ALA A 11 15.56 24.70 -50.79
N LEU A 12 14.40 24.06 -50.88
CA LEU A 12 13.45 23.93 -49.76
C LEU A 12 14.02 22.93 -48.74
N GLY A 13 14.61 23.46 -47.68
CA GLY A 13 14.95 22.67 -46.50
C GLY A 13 13.69 22.37 -45.71
N ALA A 14 13.23 21.11 -45.76
CA ALA A 14 12.18 20.59 -44.87
C ALA A 14 12.76 20.47 -43.47
N LEU A 15 12.45 21.42 -42.59
CA LEU A 15 12.69 21.29 -41.15
C LEU A 15 11.69 20.26 -40.60
N MET A 16 12.10 18.99 -40.44
CA MET A 16 11.40 18.02 -39.59
C MET A 16 11.51 18.47 -38.13
N MET A 17 10.51 19.16 -37.63
CA MET A 17 10.30 19.31 -36.20
C MET A 17 9.96 17.94 -35.65
N ALA A 18 10.96 17.22 -35.10
CA ALA A 18 10.75 16.11 -34.22
C ALA A 18 10.09 16.69 -32.97
N SER A 19 8.77 16.53 -32.86
CA SER A 19 8.05 16.73 -31.62
C SER A 19 8.55 15.68 -30.65
N LEU A 20 9.55 16.02 -29.84
CA LEU A 20 9.86 15.35 -28.61
C LEU A 20 8.60 15.49 -27.73
N SER A 21 7.73 14.47 -27.76
CA SER A 21 6.76 14.28 -26.70
C SER A 21 7.55 14.14 -25.41
N LEU A 22 7.66 15.21 -24.62
CA LEU A 22 8.04 15.08 -23.23
C LEU A 22 7.01 14.12 -22.63
N ARG A 23 7.40 12.85 -22.43
CA ARG A 23 6.69 11.99 -21.50
C ARG A 23 6.65 12.78 -20.20
N ALA A 24 5.45 13.00 -19.66
CA ALA A 24 5.30 13.51 -18.31
C ALA A 24 6.21 12.66 -17.43
N ALA A 25 7.14 13.28 -16.71
CA ALA A 25 8.06 12.56 -15.84
C ALA A 25 7.19 11.79 -14.84
N ASP A 26 7.44 10.50 -14.71
CA ASP A 26 6.73 9.67 -13.74
C ASP A 26 6.82 10.34 -12.37
N LEU A 27 5.66 10.46 -11.68
CA LEU A 27 5.62 11.06 -10.36
C LEU A 27 6.53 10.26 -9.41
N PRO A 28 7.40 10.93 -8.65
CA PRO A 28 8.24 10.30 -7.65
C PRO A 28 7.45 9.38 -6.72
N GLN A 29 7.98 8.19 -6.45
CA GLN A 29 7.34 7.16 -5.63
C GLN A 29 8.00 7.08 -4.27
N GLN A 30 7.23 7.25 -3.21
CA GLN A 30 7.68 7.18 -1.82
C GLN A 30 6.89 6.12 -1.07
N VAL A 31 7.35 5.69 0.10
CA VAL A 31 6.66 4.65 0.87
C VAL A 31 6.72 4.90 2.36
N TYR A 32 5.64 4.56 3.05
CA TYR A 32 5.60 4.47 4.50
C TYR A 32 5.99 3.07 4.98
N VAL A 33 6.86 3.01 5.97
CA VAL A 33 7.08 1.84 6.84
C VAL A 33 6.40 2.15 8.16
N TRP A 34 5.18 1.63 8.35
CA TRP A 34 4.28 2.04 9.45
C TRP A 34 4.13 1.00 10.54
N GLN A 35 4.99 -0.02 10.54
CA GLN A 35 5.00 -1.08 11.51
C GLN A 35 5.62 -0.61 12.84
N ARG A 36 4.91 -0.85 13.96
CA ARG A 36 5.41 -0.55 15.32
C ARG A 36 6.51 -1.48 15.78
N ALA A 37 6.58 -2.68 15.22
CA ALA A 37 7.62 -3.66 15.52
C ALA A 37 8.45 -3.95 14.27
N TRP A 38 9.76 -3.77 14.36
CA TRP A 38 10.70 -4.07 13.28
C TRP A 38 11.13 -5.53 13.34
N THR A 39 10.18 -6.40 13.04
CA THR A 39 10.39 -7.86 12.91
C THR A 39 11.24 -8.18 11.69
N GLU A 40 11.71 -9.44 11.58
CA GLU A 40 12.48 -9.88 10.41
C GLU A 40 11.77 -9.60 9.07
N PRO A 41 10.45 -9.89 8.90
CA PRO A 41 9.74 -9.52 7.69
C PRO A 41 9.80 -8.03 7.33
N VAL A 42 9.77 -7.12 8.32
CA VAL A 42 9.89 -5.67 8.08
C VAL A 42 11.29 -5.33 7.58
N ARG A 43 12.34 -5.83 8.27
CA ARG A 43 13.73 -5.63 7.85
C ARG A 43 13.99 -6.12 6.43
N GLN A 44 13.55 -7.34 6.13
CA GLN A 44 13.72 -7.94 4.80
C GLN A 44 13.00 -7.13 3.72
N ALA A 45 11.78 -6.66 3.97
CA ALA A 45 11.06 -5.82 3.02
C ALA A 45 11.77 -4.48 2.76
N VAL A 46 12.29 -3.83 3.81
CA VAL A 46 13.06 -2.58 3.69
C VAL A 46 14.35 -2.81 2.88
N ILE A 47 15.12 -3.84 3.19
CA ILE A 47 16.38 -4.16 2.50
C ILE A 47 16.10 -4.52 1.03
N ALA A 48 15.12 -5.38 0.77
CA ALA A 48 14.83 -5.87 -0.57
C ALA A 48 14.19 -4.83 -1.49
N HIS A 49 13.37 -3.95 -0.93
CA HIS A 49 12.49 -3.09 -1.73
C HIS A 49 12.65 -1.59 -1.48
N GLY A 50 13.27 -1.17 -0.39
CA GLY A 50 13.40 0.25 -0.04
C GLY A 50 14.09 1.08 -1.12
N ALA A 51 15.06 0.50 -1.83
CA ALA A 51 15.77 1.16 -2.93
C ALA A 51 14.89 1.46 -4.17
N ALA A 52 13.73 0.82 -4.29
CA ALA A 52 12.76 1.09 -5.38
C ALA A 52 12.04 2.44 -5.23
N PHE A 53 12.10 3.05 -4.05
CA PHE A 53 11.43 4.31 -3.74
C PHE A 53 12.42 5.47 -3.72
N GLU A 54 11.95 6.68 -4.01
CA GLU A 54 12.78 7.88 -3.86
C GLU A 54 12.99 8.29 -2.41
N ARG A 55 12.04 7.97 -1.53
CA ARG A 55 12.11 8.22 -0.09
C ARG A 55 11.37 7.13 0.67
N VAL A 56 11.91 6.78 1.82
CA VAL A 56 11.25 5.90 2.78
C VAL A 56 10.92 6.72 4.03
N VAL A 57 9.66 6.78 4.41
CA VAL A 57 9.20 7.46 5.63
C VAL A 57 8.83 6.42 6.67
N VAL A 58 9.43 6.51 7.84
CA VAL A 58 9.26 5.50 8.90
C VAL A 58 8.53 6.06 10.11
N LEU A 59 7.56 5.32 10.63
CA LEU A 59 6.94 5.63 11.91
C LEU A 59 7.98 5.49 13.02
N LYS A 60 8.39 6.61 13.62
CA LYS A 60 9.41 6.62 14.68
C LYS A 60 8.82 6.67 16.07
N ALA A 61 7.69 7.36 16.23
CA ALA A 61 7.03 7.46 17.53
C ALA A 61 5.53 7.75 17.37
N GLU A 62 4.76 7.38 18.40
CA GLU A 62 3.37 7.76 18.55
C GLU A 62 3.16 8.37 19.95
N VAL A 63 2.44 9.49 20.01
CA VAL A 63 2.04 10.15 21.25
C VAL A 63 0.53 10.17 21.36
N THR A 64 0.01 9.69 22.46
CA THR A 64 -1.40 9.83 22.86
C THR A 64 -1.50 10.49 24.21
N TRP A 65 -2.68 10.90 24.62
CA TRP A 65 -2.89 11.47 25.97
C TRP A 65 -3.84 10.60 26.78
N HIS A 66 -3.43 10.32 28.01
CA HIS A 66 -4.28 9.67 28.98
C HIS A 66 -4.31 10.54 30.25
N ASN A 67 -5.50 10.95 30.67
CA ASN A 67 -5.69 11.89 31.82
C ASN A 67 -4.80 13.14 31.70
N GLY A 68 -4.71 13.74 30.52
CA GLY A 68 -3.92 14.94 30.25
C GLY A 68 -2.40 14.73 30.20
N LYS A 69 -1.89 13.50 30.42
CA LYS A 69 -0.47 13.17 30.36
C LYS A 69 -0.12 12.49 29.04
N PRO A 70 0.98 12.87 28.38
CA PRO A 70 1.43 12.21 27.17
C PRO A 70 1.88 10.77 27.46
N GLN A 71 1.48 9.86 26.59
CA GLN A 71 1.91 8.47 26.55
C GLN A 71 2.68 8.27 25.24
N LEU A 72 3.94 7.86 25.36
CA LEU A 72 4.86 7.69 24.24
C LEU A 72 5.03 6.20 23.92
N VAL A 73 4.84 5.86 22.63
CA VAL A 73 5.29 4.61 22.05
C VAL A 73 6.42 4.93 21.08
N GLN A 74 7.64 4.51 21.38
CA GLN A 74 8.76 4.62 20.45
C GLN A 74 8.89 3.34 19.65
N VAL A 75 9.14 3.49 18.33
CA VAL A 75 9.39 2.37 17.44
C VAL A 75 10.91 2.13 17.35
N PRO A 76 11.39 0.93 17.72
CA PRO A 76 12.81 0.59 17.62
C PRO A 76 13.17 0.31 16.16
N LEU A 77 13.63 1.35 15.43
CA LEU A 77 14.01 1.23 14.03
C LEU A 77 15.30 0.44 13.85
N ASP A 78 15.40 -0.33 12.78
CA ASP A 78 16.66 -0.89 12.31
C ASP A 78 17.34 0.09 11.34
N TYR A 79 18.20 0.93 11.89
CA TYR A 79 18.92 1.95 11.13
C TYR A 79 19.92 1.35 10.12
N ALA A 80 20.45 0.16 10.40
CA ALA A 80 21.32 -0.54 9.46
C ALA A 80 20.57 -0.98 8.20
N ALA A 81 19.36 -1.51 8.36
CA ALA A 81 18.47 -1.84 7.25
C ALA A 81 18.07 -0.58 6.46
N LEU A 82 17.74 0.51 7.14
CA LEU A 82 17.42 1.78 6.49
C LEU A 82 18.59 2.33 5.66
N SER A 83 19.81 2.30 6.20
CA SER A 83 21.01 2.77 5.49
C SER A 83 21.30 1.96 4.21
N GLN A 84 20.92 0.67 4.18
CA GLN A 84 21.10 -0.17 2.99
C GLN A 84 20.23 0.26 1.83
N THR A 85 19.12 0.96 2.07
CA THR A 85 18.26 1.47 0.99
C THR A 85 18.95 2.52 0.14
N LYS A 86 19.94 3.23 0.69
CA LYS A 86 20.64 4.38 0.07
C LYS A 86 19.66 5.46 -0.39
N ARG A 87 18.56 5.61 0.29
CA ARG A 87 17.49 6.58 -0.02
C ARG A 87 17.34 7.58 1.11
N PRO A 88 16.83 8.77 0.81
CA PRO A 88 16.39 9.74 1.82
C PRO A 88 15.41 9.08 2.79
N ILE A 89 15.60 9.32 4.09
CA ILE A 89 14.77 8.76 5.16
C ILE A 89 14.03 9.88 5.85
N GLY A 90 12.69 9.85 5.79
CA GLY A 90 11.82 10.71 6.60
C GLY A 90 11.43 10.00 7.90
N LEU A 91 11.29 10.76 8.98
CA LEU A 91 10.72 10.27 10.23
C LEU A 91 9.29 10.77 10.39
N ALA A 92 8.37 9.90 10.84
CA ALA A 92 7.01 10.27 11.21
C ALA A 92 6.80 10.19 12.73
N LEU A 93 6.25 11.27 13.29
CA LEU A 93 5.70 11.35 14.63
C LEU A 93 4.18 11.36 14.53
N ARG A 94 3.53 10.30 14.97
CA ARG A 94 2.07 10.23 15.03
C ARG A 94 1.58 10.87 16.33
N VAL A 95 0.61 11.77 16.19
CA VAL A 95 -0.07 12.43 17.30
C VAL A 95 -1.50 11.90 17.35
N GLY A 96 -1.86 11.20 18.41
CA GLY A 96 -3.19 10.67 18.63
C GLY A 96 -4.23 11.76 18.90
N PRO A 97 -5.52 11.38 19.04
CA PRO A 97 -6.60 12.34 19.25
C PRO A 97 -6.30 13.29 20.43
N TYR A 98 -6.38 14.59 20.16
CA TYR A 98 -6.23 15.64 21.14
C TYR A 98 -7.17 16.80 20.82
N SER A 99 -7.94 17.23 21.82
CA SER A 99 -8.98 18.25 21.64
C SER A 99 -8.56 19.65 22.14
N GLY A 100 -7.38 19.79 22.71
CA GLY A 100 -6.88 21.04 23.28
C GLY A 100 -6.74 20.97 24.82
N PRO A 101 -6.27 22.05 25.44
CA PRO A 101 -5.98 23.34 24.82
C PRO A 101 -4.73 23.35 23.95
N PHE A 102 -4.73 24.18 22.92
CA PHE A 102 -3.57 24.45 22.06
C PHE A 102 -2.97 25.81 22.42
N GLY A 103 -1.70 25.86 22.71
CA GLY A 103 -0.98 27.10 23.05
C GLY A 103 0.45 27.05 22.48
N ARG A 104 1.08 28.24 22.34
CA ARG A 104 2.50 28.35 21.97
C ARG A 104 3.42 27.94 23.11
N THR A 105 2.92 27.95 24.34
CA THR A 105 3.63 27.54 25.57
C THR A 105 2.78 26.54 26.34
N GLY A 106 3.43 25.67 27.07
CA GLY A 106 2.79 24.71 27.96
C GLY A 106 3.28 23.28 27.73
N SER A 107 3.09 22.44 28.73
CA SER A 107 3.72 21.12 28.81
C SER A 107 3.53 20.22 27.60
N ASN A 108 2.40 20.32 26.89
CA ASN A 108 2.13 19.43 25.75
C ASN A 108 2.85 19.87 24.47
N VAL A 109 2.87 21.17 24.13
CA VAL A 109 3.59 21.67 22.96
C VAL A 109 5.09 21.58 23.15
N ASP A 110 5.58 21.94 24.35
CA ASP A 110 7.00 21.82 24.70
C ASP A 110 7.45 20.36 24.63
N TYR A 111 6.63 19.43 25.16
CA TYR A 111 6.88 17.99 25.06
C TYR A 111 6.98 17.49 23.60
N LEU A 112 6.06 17.90 22.73
CA LEU A 112 6.08 17.50 21.32
C LEU A 112 7.28 18.09 20.57
N ALA A 113 7.61 19.35 20.82
CA ALA A 113 8.75 20.01 20.21
C ALA A 113 10.09 19.36 20.63
N ASP A 114 10.26 19.13 21.94
CA ASP A 114 11.44 18.44 22.47
C ASP A 114 11.54 16.99 21.99
N LEU A 115 10.41 16.27 21.93
CA LEU A 115 10.37 14.92 21.38
C LEU A 115 10.79 14.93 19.91
N SER A 116 10.23 15.83 19.10
CA SER A 116 10.55 15.97 17.68
C SER A 116 12.06 16.16 17.46
N GLN A 117 12.68 17.04 18.25
CA GLN A 117 14.12 17.27 18.20
C GLN A 117 14.92 16.02 18.61
N ARG A 118 14.53 15.36 19.71
CA ARG A 118 15.19 14.11 20.16
C ARG A 118 15.13 13.02 19.11
N LEU A 119 13.98 12.81 18.45
CA LEU A 119 13.85 11.78 17.42
C LEU A 119 14.84 11.98 16.26
N LEU A 120 15.07 13.25 15.85
CA LEU A 120 16.04 13.60 14.81
C LEU A 120 17.49 13.37 15.28
N ILE A 121 17.81 13.75 16.52
CA ILE A 121 19.14 13.55 17.12
C ILE A 121 19.44 12.04 17.24
N ASP A 122 18.49 11.26 17.74
CA ASP A 122 18.64 9.81 17.92
C ASP A 122 18.92 9.10 16.57
N ALA A 123 18.17 9.45 15.51
CA ALA A 123 18.40 8.88 14.19
C ALA A 123 19.78 9.26 13.65
N LYS A 124 20.18 10.53 13.77
CA LYS A 124 21.51 11.00 13.35
C LYS A 124 22.63 10.29 14.10
N SER A 125 22.47 10.11 15.41
CA SER A 125 23.45 9.40 16.26
C SER A 125 23.56 7.92 15.88
N ALA A 126 22.50 7.34 15.33
CA ALA A 126 22.46 5.97 14.80
C ALA A 126 22.90 5.87 13.33
N GLY A 127 23.46 6.94 12.74
CA GLY A 127 24.02 6.94 11.38
C GLY A 127 23.03 7.24 10.25
N VAL A 128 21.79 7.62 10.57
CA VAL A 128 20.78 8.03 9.57
C VAL A 128 20.42 9.49 9.78
N THR A 129 20.76 10.35 8.83
CA THR A 129 20.34 11.76 8.86
C THR A 129 18.96 11.88 8.20
N PRO A 130 17.91 12.19 8.98
CA PRO A 130 16.58 12.38 8.39
C PRO A 130 16.55 13.59 7.47
N ASP A 131 15.87 13.48 6.35
CA ASP A 131 15.71 14.57 5.39
C ASP A 131 14.37 15.31 5.54
N GLU A 132 13.47 14.78 6.37
CA GLU A 132 12.24 15.45 6.82
C GLU A 132 11.71 14.85 8.12
N LEU A 133 10.93 15.64 8.84
CA LEU A 133 10.06 15.20 9.93
C LEU A 133 8.61 15.37 9.50
N GLN A 134 7.82 14.30 9.59
CA GLN A 134 6.38 14.37 9.36
C GLN A 134 5.61 14.32 10.67
N ILE A 135 4.64 15.22 10.83
CA ILE A 135 3.66 15.17 11.93
C ILE A 135 2.36 14.61 11.35
N ASP A 136 1.98 13.43 11.83
CA ASP A 136 0.72 12.76 11.49
C ASP A 136 -0.29 13.00 12.61
N PHE A 137 -1.17 13.99 12.40
CA PHE A 137 -2.17 14.38 13.40
C PHE A 137 -3.54 14.60 12.77
N ASP A 138 -4.41 13.62 12.91
CA ASP A 138 -5.80 13.65 12.42
C ASP A 138 -6.70 14.46 13.37
N CYS A 139 -6.53 15.77 13.42
CA CYS A 139 -7.36 16.62 14.27
C CYS A 139 -8.68 17.01 13.58
N ALA A 140 -9.68 17.39 14.36
CA ALA A 140 -10.92 17.95 13.83
C ALA A 140 -10.66 19.27 13.09
N SER A 141 -11.39 19.56 12.01
CA SER A 141 -11.25 20.80 11.22
C SER A 141 -11.32 22.06 12.09
N SER A 142 -12.17 22.06 13.12
CA SER A 142 -12.29 23.18 14.09
C SER A 142 -11.04 23.40 14.97
N LYS A 143 -10.01 22.55 14.87
CA LYS A 143 -8.79 22.61 15.66
C LYS A 143 -7.54 22.96 14.84
N LEU A 144 -7.68 23.24 13.56
CA LEU A 144 -6.57 23.53 12.65
C LEU A 144 -5.75 24.75 13.06
N ASP A 145 -6.37 25.80 13.59
CA ASP A 145 -5.62 26.96 14.11
C ASP A 145 -4.77 26.59 15.33
N GLY A 146 -5.29 25.74 16.22
CA GLY A 146 -4.52 25.21 17.34
C GLY A 146 -3.36 24.33 16.85
N TYR A 147 -3.62 23.49 15.87
CA TYR A 147 -2.55 22.66 15.26
C TYR A 147 -1.46 23.52 14.62
N ARG A 148 -1.83 24.60 13.92
CA ARG A 148 -0.88 25.57 13.37
C ARG A 148 0.01 26.16 14.46
N THR A 149 -0.57 26.56 15.58
CA THR A 149 0.18 27.08 16.73
C THR A 149 1.23 26.09 17.25
N TRP A 150 0.90 24.80 17.30
CA TRP A 150 1.84 23.75 17.69
C TRP A 150 2.95 23.54 16.65
N LEU A 151 2.61 23.55 15.37
CA LEU A 151 3.60 23.42 14.29
C LEU A 151 4.63 24.54 14.29
N GLU A 152 4.21 25.78 14.59
CA GLU A 152 5.14 26.92 14.70
C GLU A 152 6.23 26.63 15.76
N VAL A 153 5.85 26.13 16.93
CA VAL A 153 6.79 25.81 18.01
C VAL A 153 7.67 24.60 17.64
N ILE A 154 7.08 23.55 17.06
CA ILE A 154 7.85 22.38 16.61
C ILE A 154 8.87 22.81 15.55
N ARG A 155 8.45 23.64 14.56
CA ARG A 155 9.33 24.13 13.49
C ARG A 155 10.55 24.87 14.02
N GLU A 156 10.38 25.75 15.02
CA GLU A 156 11.48 26.47 15.67
C GLU A 156 12.53 25.50 16.24
N ARG A 157 12.10 24.33 16.71
CA ARG A 157 12.95 23.32 17.36
C ARG A 157 13.65 22.38 16.38
N VAL A 158 13.02 22.09 15.21
CA VAL A 158 13.53 21.11 14.26
C VAL A 158 14.28 21.71 13.07
N THR A 159 14.22 23.03 12.88
CA THR A 159 14.97 23.73 11.83
C THR A 159 16.46 23.36 11.90
N PRO A 160 17.15 23.05 10.79
CA PRO A 160 16.73 23.26 9.39
C PRO A 160 16.04 22.05 8.72
N ILE A 161 15.64 21.01 9.47
CA ILE A 161 14.98 19.83 8.91
C ILE A 161 13.58 20.22 8.42
N PRO A 162 13.21 19.89 7.17
CA PRO A 162 11.87 20.14 6.64
C PRO A 162 10.78 19.51 7.50
N LEU A 163 9.75 20.31 7.84
CA LEU A 163 8.58 19.89 8.60
C LEU A 163 7.40 19.69 7.67
N VAL A 164 6.91 18.47 7.58
CA VAL A 164 5.78 18.07 6.73
C VAL A 164 4.61 17.63 7.60
N ILE A 165 3.39 17.77 7.12
CA ILE A 165 2.20 17.29 7.82
C ILE A 165 1.42 16.30 6.96
N THR A 166 0.67 15.40 7.58
CA THR A 166 -0.44 14.71 6.92
C THR A 166 -1.66 15.60 6.91
N ALA A 167 -2.52 15.46 5.92
CA ALA A 167 -3.73 16.24 5.75
C ALA A 167 -4.91 15.37 5.32
N LEU A 168 -6.09 15.71 5.79
CA LEU A 168 -7.33 15.01 5.47
C LEU A 168 -8.11 15.74 4.36
N PRO A 169 -8.83 15.01 3.49
CA PRO A 169 -9.70 15.62 2.46
C PRO A 169 -10.72 16.62 3.03
N SER A 170 -11.21 16.40 4.25
CA SER A 170 -12.15 17.29 4.92
C SER A 170 -11.59 18.67 5.27
N TRP A 171 -10.26 18.87 5.22
CA TRP A 171 -9.61 20.14 5.51
C TRP A 171 -9.49 21.05 4.29
N MET A 172 -9.64 20.52 3.09
CA MET A 172 -9.32 21.23 1.84
C MET A 172 -10.13 22.53 1.64
N ASP A 173 -11.35 22.59 2.18
CA ASP A 173 -12.21 23.77 2.06
C ASP A 173 -12.03 24.76 3.22
N GLU A 174 -11.24 24.39 4.26
CA GLU A 174 -11.11 25.19 5.48
C GLU A 174 -10.09 26.33 5.30
N THR A 175 -10.48 27.56 5.64
CA THR A 175 -9.57 28.70 5.62
C THR A 175 -8.39 28.49 6.57
N ALA A 176 -8.61 27.88 7.73
CA ALA A 176 -7.57 27.54 8.70
C ALA A 176 -6.55 26.57 8.11
N PHE A 177 -6.94 25.66 7.21
CA PHE A 177 -6.00 24.76 6.53
C PHE A 177 -5.05 25.51 5.59
N LYS A 178 -5.56 26.52 4.85
CA LYS A 178 -4.73 27.37 3.99
C LYS A 178 -3.63 28.08 4.79
N GLN A 179 -3.92 28.49 6.01
CA GLN A 179 -2.93 29.09 6.92
C GLN A 179 -1.98 28.03 7.51
N LEU A 180 -2.50 26.85 7.86
CA LEU A 180 -1.72 25.75 8.39
C LEU A 180 -0.62 25.30 7.43
N VAL A 181 -0.95 25.09 6.15
CA VAL A 181 0.02 24.60 5.16
C VAL A 181 1.14 25.60 4.85
N THR A 182 0.98 26.89 5.13
CA THR A 182 2.05 27.87 4.99
C THR A 182 3.07 27.79 6.13
N THR A 183 2.74 27.13 7.22
CA THR A 183 3.65 26.88 8.36
C THR A 183 4.51 25.63 8.12
N ALA A 184 4.08 24.69 7.30
CA ALA A 184 4.81 23.48 6.92
C ALA A 184 5.59 23.67 5.60
N ASP A 185 6.59 22.81 5.37
CA ASP A 185 7.36 22.77 4.11
C ASP A 185 6.67 21.96 3.01
N GLY A 186 5.51 21.39 3.31
CA GLY A 186 4.65 20.62 2.43
C GLY A 186 3.70 19.74 3.22
N TYR A 187 2.82 19.04 2.52
CA TYR A 187 1.89 18.11 3.17
C TYR A 187 1.66 16.86 2.34
N VAL A 188 1.18 15.81 3.01
CA VAL A 188 0.77 14.55 2.41
C VAL A 188 -0.74 14.42 2.57
N LEU A 189 -1.48 14.54 1.47
CA LEU A 189 -2.93 14.38 1.45
C LEU A 189 -3.29 12.89 1.52
N GLN A 190 -3.95 12.46 2.58
CA GLN A 190 -4.44 11.09 2.75
C GLN A 190 -5.80 10.95 2.05
N VAL A 191 -5.85 10.29 0.88
CA VAL A 191 -7.10 10.09 0.13
C VAL A 191 -7.73 8.72 0.38
N HIS A 192 -7.36 8.11 1.48
CA HIS A 192 -7.87 6.81 1.91
C HIS A 192 -8.30 6.87 3.37
N SER A 193 -9.46 6.37 3.67
CA SER A 193 -9.95 6.18 5.03
C SER A 193 -11.15 5.26 5.00
N LEU A 194 -11.38 4.55 6.09
CA LEU A 194 -12.61 3.80 6.25
C LEU A 194 -13.57 4.62 7.12
N GLU A 195 -14.61 5.14 6.51
CA GLU A 195 -15.75 5.67 7.26
C GLU A 195 -16.42 4.52 8.03
N ARG A 196 -16.88 4.83 9.25
CA ARG A 196 -17.59 3.84 10.06
C ARG A 196 -18.82 3.32 9.31
N PRO A 197 -18.87 2.02 8.95
CA PRO A 197 -20.01 1.47 8.24
C PRO A 197 -21.29 1.55 9.07
N LYS A 198 -22.39 1.94 8.44
CA LYS A 198 -23.71 2.06 9.10
C LYS A 198 -24.28 0.71 9.52
N SER A 199 -24.01 -0.34 8.74
CA SER A 199 -24.44 -1.71 9.04
C SER A 199 -23.58 -2.73 8.30
N PHE A 200 -23.76 -4.01 8.65
CA PHE A 200 -23.10 -5.12 7.96
C PHE A 200 -23.39 -5.16 6.44
N TYR A 201 -24.59 -4.77 6.00
CA TYR A 201 -24.98 -4.80 4.59
C TYR A 201 -24.67 -3.51 3.84
N ALA A 202 -24.32 -2.43 4.54
CA ALA A 202 -23.95 -1.17 3.89
C ALA A 202 -22.72 -1.37 3.01
N ALA A 203 -22.68 -0.69 1.87
CA ALA A 203 -21.46 -0.56 1.09
C ALA A 203 -20.47 0.34 1.86
N PHE A 204 -19.21 -0.04 1.86
CA PHE A 204 -18.10 0.76 2.35
C PHE A 204 -16.82 0.39 1.60
N THR A 205 -15.98 1.37 1.40
CA THR A 205 -14.69 1.21 0.72
C THR A 205 -13.58 1.88 1.53
N LEU A 206 -12.36 1.44 1.32
CA LEU A 206 -11.16 2.05 1.89
C LEU A 206 -10.65 3.22 1.02
N PHE A 207 -10.94 3.15 -0.26
CA PHE A 207 -10.55 4.13 -1.26
C PHE A 207 -11.72 4.34 -2.23
N ASP A 208 -11.95 5.58 -2.60
CA ASP A 208 -12.92 6.00 -3.61
C ASP A 208 -12.21 6.93 -4.59
N GLN A 209 -12.03 6.47 -5.82
CA GLN A 209 -11.32 7.21 -6.86
C GLN A 209 -11.91 8.59 -7.11
N SER A 210 -13.24 8.69 -7.15
CA SER A 210 -13.93 9.97 -7.41
C SER A 210 -13.72 10.96 -6.27
N ALA A 211 -13.77 10.50 -5.02
CA ALA A 211 -13.48 11.33 -3.84
C ALA A 211 -12.00 11.77 -3.82
N ALA A 212 -11.07 10.85 -4.15
CA ALA A 212 -9.64 11.15 -4.27
C ALA A 212 -9.38 12.23 -5.33
N LEU A 213 -9.95 12.10 -6.53
CA LEU A 213 -9.82 13.09 -7.60
C LEU A 213 -10.35 14.48 -7.16
N ARG A 214 -11.50 14.54 -6.48
CA ARG A 214 -12.03 15.81 -5.95
C ARG A 214 -11.10 16.43 -4.92
N ALA A 215 -10.59 15.63 -3.97
CA ALA A 215 -9.67 16.11 -2.93
C ALA A 215 -8.36 16.62 -3.52
N VAL A 216 -7.77 15.89 -4.46
CA VAL A 216 -6.55 16.27 -5.16
C VAL A 216 -6.74 17.54 -6.01
N SER A 217 -7.90 17.68 -6.68
CA SER A 217 -8.23 18.91 -7.43
C SER A 217 -8.28 20.13 -6.51
N LYS A 218 -8.89 20.00 -5.31
CA LYS A 218 -8.91 21.07 -4.30
C LYS A 218 -7.50 21.39 -3.78
N ALA A 219 -6.70 20.36 -3.49
CA ALA A 219 -5.32 20.51 -3.06
C ALA A 219 -4.47 21.26 -4.11
N ALA A 220 -4.64 20.93 -5.38
CA ALA A 220 -3.96 21.61 -6.48
C ALA A 220 -4.31 23.10 -6.56
N GLN A 221 -5.55 23.48 -6.25
CA GLN A 221 -6.02 24.88 -6.25
C GLN A 221 -5.41 25.71 -5.10
N LEU A 222 -4.90 25.08 -4.04
CA LEU A 222 -4.19 25.78 -2.97
C LEU A 222 -2.82 26.33 -3.42
N GLY A 223 -2.26 25.80 -4.50
CA GLY A 223 -0.95 26.22 -5.03
C GLY A 223 0.25 25.85 -4.16
N VAL A 224 0.05 25.10 -3.07
CA VAL A 224 1.10 24.62 -2.19
C VAL A 224 1.52 23.22 -2.61
N ARG A 225 2.81 22.93 -2.65
CA ARG A 225 3.34 21.59 -3.00
C ARG A 225 2.82 20.53 -2.05
N PHE A 226 2.33 19.44 -2.61
CA PHE A 226 1.79 18.31 -1.83
C PHE A 226 2.16 16.96 -2.44
N ARG A 227 2.03 15.95 -1.62
CA ARG A 227 2.10 14.54 -1.98
C ARG A 227 0.74 13.89 -1.70
N VAL A 228 0.45 12.75 -2.32
CA VAL A 228 -0.79 12.00 -2.08
C VAL A 228 -0.44 10.63 -1.50
N ALA A 229 -1.04 10.29 -0.38
CA ALA A 229 -0.94 8.94 0.18
C ALA A 229 -2.01 8.04 -0.42
N LEU A 230 -1.60 6.94 -1.07
CA LEU A 230 -2.44 5.90 -1.63
C LEU A 230 -2.33 4.61 -0.81
N PRO A 231 -3.45 3.90 -0.58
CA PRO A 231 -3.45 2.71 0.26
C PRO A 231 -2.97 1.46 -0.49
N THR A 232 -2.28 0.59 0.23
CA THR A 232 -1.97 -0.79 -0.22
C THR A 232 -2.61 -1.83 0.70
N TYR A 233 -3.33 -1.42 1.72
CA TYR A 233 -3.76 -2.23 2.87
C TYR A 233 -5.27 -2.48 2.90
N GLY A 234 -5.71 -3.18 3.92
CA GLY A 234 -7.12 -3.43 4.20
C GLY A 234 -7.44 -3.50 5.68
N TYR A 235 -8.72 -3.69 5.96
CA TYR A 235 -9.26 -3.94 7.30
C TYR A 235 -10.15 -5.17 7.32
N VAL A 236 -10.16 -5.85 8.47
CA VAL A 236 -11.29 -6.69 8.89
C VAL A 236 -12.22 -5.82 9.73
N VAL A 237 -13.46 -5.70 9.29
CA VAL A 237 -14.52 -4.96 9.97
C VAL A 237 -15.44 -5.95 10.63
N ALA A 238 -15.66 -5.79 11.93
CA ALA A 238 -16.51 -6.65 12.74
C ALA A 238 -17.85 -5.99 13.05
N PHE A 239 -18.89 -6.80 13.01
CA PHE A 239 -20.27 -6.42 13.31
C PHE A 239 -20.87 -7.42 14.30
N ASP A 240 -21.82 -6.99 15.10
CA ASP A 240 -22.63 -7.88 15.95
C ASP A 240 -23.61 -8.74 15.12
N ASP A 241 -24.38 -9.57 15.78
CA ASP A 241 -25.40 -10.42 15.18
C ASP A 241 -26.54 -9.59 14.50
N LYS A 242 -26.79 -8.37 14.99
CA LYS A 242 -27.75 -7.43 14.44
C LYS A 242 -27.18 -6.58 13.30
N GLY A 243 -25.90 -6.70 13.03
CA GLY A 243 -25.20 -5.97 11.97
C GLY A 243 -24.69 -4.59 12.38
N HIS A 244 -24.64 -4.25 13.69
CA HIS A 244 -24.03 -3.00 14.16
C HIS A 244 -22.51 -3.12 14.21
N PHE A 245 -21.83 -2.04 13.91
CA PHE A 245 -20.38 -1.97 13.92
C PHE A 245 -19.79 -2.17 15.33
N LEU A 246 -18.92 -3.17 15.48
CA LEU A 246 -18.17 -3.46 16.70
C LEU A 246 -16.75 -2.87 16.69
N GLY A 247 -16.13 -2.83 15.53
CA GLY A 247 -14.76 -2.33 15.41
C GLY A 247 -14.08 -2.79 14.13
N LEU A 248 -12.82 -2.41 14.01
CA LEU A 248 -11.96 -2.80 12.90
C LEU A 248 -10.59 -3.28 13.39
N SER A 249 -9.93 -4.08 12.58
CA SER A 249 -8.54 -4.52 12.76
C SER A 249 -7.80 -4.42 11.44
N ALA A 250 -6.67 -3.72 11.47
CA ALA A 250 -5.70 -3.73 10.36
C ALA A 250 -4.75 -4.93 10.51
N GLU A 251 -3.71 -4.97 9.68
CA GLU A 251 -2.61 -5.92 9.85
C GLU A 251 -1.97 -5.81 11.25
N GLY A 252 -1.60 -6.95 11.80
CA GLY A 252 -0.99 -7.04 13.12
C GLY A 252 -1.49 -8.29 13.87
N PRO A 253 -1.28 -8.37 15.17
CA PRO A 253 -1.82 -9.47 15.96
C PRO A 253 -3.33 -9.57 15.76
N ALA A 254 -3.81 -10.79 15.49
CA ALA A 254 -5.22 -11.04 15.27
C ALA A 254 -6.03 -10.52 16.48
N LYS A 255 -6.94 -9.60 16.22
CA LYS A 255 -7.85 -9.13 17.26
C LYS A 255 -8.85 -10.23 17.58
N SER A 256 -9.01 -10.54 18.85
CA SER A 256 -10.06 -11.47 19.29
C SER A 256 -11.41 -10.79 19.16
N TRP A 257 -12.28 -11.36 18.33
CA TRP A 257 -13.66 -10.94 18.17
C TRP A 257 -14.60 -11.87 18.94
N PRO A 258 -15.77 -11.41 19.39
CA PRO A 258 -16.79 -12.30 19.95
C PRO A 258 -17.14 -13.43 18.97
N ALA A 259 -17.43 -14.62 19.49
CA ALA A 259 -17.68 -15.80 18.64
C ALA A 259 -18.84 -15.62 17.63
N HIS A 260 -19.80 -14.77 17.94
CA HIS A 260 -20.95 -14.42 17.08
C HIS A 260 -20.69 -13.21 16.16
N ALA A 261 -19.48 -12.64 16.20
CA ALA A 261 -19.16 -11.50 15.34
C ALA A 261 -19.15 -11.89 13.86
N ARG A 262 -19.79 -11.08 13.06
CA ARG A 262 -19.79 -11.19 11.59
C ARG A 262 -18.65 -10.33 11.06
N LEU A 263 -17.79 -10.90 10.22
CA LEU A 263 -16.60 -10.22 9.72
C LEU A 263 -16.74 -9.92 8.22
N ARG A 264 -16.29 -8.75 7.82
CA ARG A 264 -16.11 -8.39 6.40
C ARG A 264 -14.72 -7.81 6.19
N GLU A 265 -14.07 -8.22 5.12
CA GLU A 265 -12.82 -7.60 4.66
C GLU A 265 -13.13 -6.44 3.72
N VAL A 266 -12.33 -5.39 3.82
CA VAL A 266 -12.24 -4.29 2.85
C VAL A 266 -10.77 -4.05 2.55
N ARG A 267 -10.43 -3.92 1.27
CA ARG A 267 -9.05 -3.72 0.80
C ARG A 267 -9.01 -2.62 -0.24
N ALA A 268 -7.85 -2.01 -0.38
CA ALA A 268 -7.58 -1.16 -1.52
C ALA A 268 -7.61 -2.00 -2.81
N ASP A 269 -8.40 -1.58 -3.78
CA ASP A 269 -8.44 -2.22 -5.10
C ASP A 269 -7.28 -1.73 -5.96
N PRO A 270 -6.33 -2.61 -6.34
CA PRO A 270 -5.20 -2.21 -7.16
C PRO A 270 -5.60 -1.77 -8.57
N LEU A 271 -6.69 -2.28 -9.13
CA LEU A 271 -7.13 -1.88 -10.47
C LEU A 271 -7.71 -0.47 -10.48
N GLU A 272 -8.48 -0.10 -9.46
CA GLU A 272 -9.01 1.26 -9.30
C GLU A 272 -7.87 2.28 -9.13
N ILE A 273 -6.85 1.94 -8.34
CA ILE A 273 -5.68 2.80 -8.14
C ILE A 273 -4.80 2.88 -9.40
N ALA A 274 -4.64 1.79 -10.16
CA ALA A 274 -3.91 1.80 -11.43
C ALA A 274 -4.55 2.78 -12.44
N GLN A 275 -5.87 2.78 -12.55
CA GLN A 275 -6.60 3.73 -13.41
C GLN A 275 -6.38 5.19 -12.99
N LEU A 276 -6.37 5.47 -11.69
CA LEU A 276 -6.06 6.80 -11.17
C LEU A 276 -4.64 7.26 -11.57
N LEU A 277 -3.65 6.38 -11.39
CA LEU A 277 -2.25 6.68 -11.73
C LEU A 277 -2.03 6.87 -13.23
N GLU A 278 -2.69 6.08 -14.06
CA GLU A 278 -2.65 6.27 -15.52
C GLU A 278 -3.16 7.66 -15.92
N GLY A 279 -4.25 8.13 -15.30
CA GLY A 279 -4.77 9.47 -15.50
C GLY A 279 -3.77 10.57 -15.08
N TRP A 280 -3.09 10.40 -13.95
CA TRP A 280 -2.09 11.35 -13.46
C TRP A 280 -0.77 11.31 -14.24
N SER A 281 -0.38 10.17 -14.80
CA SER A 281 0.79 10.08 -15.67
C SER A 281 0.59 10.86 -16.97
N SER A 282 -0.65 10.91 -17.46
CA SER A 282 -1.00 11.64 -18.68
C SER A 282 -1.20 13.13 -18.42
N ASN A 283 -1.76 13.49 -17.26
CA ASN A 283 -2.07 14.85 -16.85
C ASN A 283 -1.91 15.03 -15.33
N PRO A 284 -0.67 15.20 -14.85
CA PRO A 284 -0.41 15.30 -13.43
C PRO A 284 -1.09 16.54 -12.82
N PRO A 285 -1.74 16.39 -11.64
CA PRO A 285 -2.33 17.53 -10.93
C PRO A 285 -1.28 18.59 -10.58
N ALA A 286 -1.64 19.87 -10.72
CA ALA A 286 -0.74 20.95 -10.35
C ALA A 286 -0.29 20.84 -8.90
N ALA A 287 0.98 21.16 -8.63
CA ALA A 287 1.62 21.09 -7.30
C ALA A 287 1.73 19.70 -6.68
N LEU A 288 1.21 18.63 -7.30
CA LEU A 288 1.46 17.25 -6.88
C LEU A 288 2.93 16.89 -7.16
N THR A 289 3.67 16.48 -6.14
CA THR A 289 5.11 16.25 -6.23
C THR A 289 5.53 14.80 -6.08
N ALA A 290 4.72 13.95 -5.46
CA ALA A 290 5.00 12.53 -5.32
C ALA A 290 3.75 11.74 -4.88
N ILE A 291 3.79 10.43 -5.12
CA ILE A 291 2.89 9.44 -4.53
C ILE A 291 3.59 8.84 -3.30
N VAL A 292 2.84 8.64 -2.23
CA VAL A 292 3.33 7.97 -1.02
C VAL A 292 2.47 6.73 -0.75
N TRP A 293 3.05 5.56 -0.82
CA TRP A 293 2.33 4.31 -0.61
C TRP A 293 2.16 4.00 0.88
N TYR A 294 0.95 3.85 1.33
CA TYR A 294 0.64 3.45 2.69
C TYR A 294 0.06 2.05 2.69
N ARG A 295 0.89 1.04 2.96
CA ARG A 295 2.26 0.97 3.47
C ARG A 295 3.10 -0.04 2.69
N LEU A 296 4.42 -0.09 2.94
CA LEU A 296 5.31 -1.12 2.40
C LEU A 296 4.79 -2.52 2.76
N PRO A 297 4.52 -3.40 1.77
CA PRO A 297 4.13 -4.77 2.02
C PRO A 297 5.26 -5.56 2.66
N ILE A 298 4.93 -6.44 3.60
CA ILE A 298 5.86 -7.38 4.21
C ILE A 298 5.37 -8.83 4.02
N SER A 299 6.28 -9.79 4.10
CA SER A 299 5.88 -11.19 4.11
C SER A 299 5.06 -11.47 5.36
N GLY A 300 3.94 -12.19 5.21
CA GLY A 300 3.00 -12.44 6.30
C GLY A 300 1.86 -11.43 6.44
N ASP A 301 1.88 -10.29 5.75
CA ASP A 301 0.70 -9.44 5.62
C ASP A 301 -0.46 -10.25 5.01
N ILE A 302 -1.66 -10.15 5.59
CA ILE A 302 -2.85 -10.86 5.08
C ILE A 302 -3.86 -9.93 4.42
N LEU A 303 -3.84 -8.66 4.75
CA LEU A 303 -4.75 -7.63 4.22
C LEU A 303 -4.08 -6.67 3.26
N ASN A 304 -2.77 -6.54 3.32
CA ASN A 304 -1.99 -5.69 2.45
C ASN A 304 -1.77 -6.34 1.07
N TRP A 305 -1.50 -5.54 0.06
CA TRP A 305 -1.00 -6.03 -1.22
C TRP A 305 0.28 -6.85 -1.03
N ARG A 306 0.65 -7.61 -2.04
CA ARG A 306 1.96 -8.22 -2.12
C ARG A 306 2.91 -7.35 -2.94
N TRP A 307 4.21 -7.61 -2.78
CA TRP A 307 5.21 -6.85 -3.52
C TRP A 307 4.99 -6.85 -5.05
N PRO A 308 4.64 -7.96 -5.73
CA PRO A 308 4.38 -7.93 -7.17
C PRO A 308 3.32 -6.92 -7.57
N THR A 309 2.25 -6.76 -6.77
CA THR A 309 1.19 -5.78 -7.01
C THR A 309 1.72 -4.35 -6.90
N LEU A 310 2.41 -4.03 -5.79
CA LEU A 310 2.97 -2.69 -5.60
C LEU A 310 4.03 -2.38 -6.65
N ASN A 311 4.88 -3.35 -6.99
CA ASN A 311 5.90 -3.17 -8.02
C ASN A 311 5.31 -2.84 -9.40
N ALA A 312 4.16 -3.42 -9.77
CA ALA A 312 3.44 -3.04 -10.99
C ALA A 312 3.01 -1.57 -10.95
N MET A 313 2.52 -1.09 -9.79
CA MET A 313 2.12 0.31 -9.58
C MET A 313 3.29 1.29 -9.69
N LEU A 314 4.46 0.92 -9.14
CA LEU A 314 5.68 1.74 -9.22
C LEU A 314 6.10 2.00 -10.68
N HIS A 315 5.75 1.09 -11.59
CA HIS A 315 6.00 1.22 -13.02
C HIS A 315 4.78 1.74 -13.81
N THR A 316 3.79 2.29 -13.13
CA THR A 316 2.55 2.84 -13.72
C THR A 316 1.91 1.83 -14.68
N ARG A 317 1.80 0.58 -14.23
CA ARG A 317 1.34 -0.56 -15.02
C ARG A 317 0.14 -1.21 -14.35
N ILE A 318 -0.86 -1.58 -15.13
CA ILE A 318 -1.98 -2.39 -14.64
C ILE A 318 -1.46 -3.75 -14.22
N PRO A 319 -1.69 -4.20 -12.97
CA PRO A 319 -1.28 -5.51 -12.50
C PRO A 319 -1.95 -6.64 -13.27
N ARG A 320 -1.20 -7.70 -13.58
CA ARG A 320 -1.68 -8.85 -14.35
C ARG A 320 -2.20 -9.96 -13.44
N LYS A 321 -3.30 -10.58 -13.85
CA LYS A 321 -3.75 -11.85 -13.30
C LYS A 321 -3.03 -12.98 -14.01
N SER A 322 -2.40 -13.91 -13.26
CA SER A 322 -1.79 -15.13 -13.81
C SER A 322 -1.77 -16.20 -12.73
N VAL A 323 -2.29 -17.37 -13.04
CA VAL A 323 -2.28 -18.54 -12.18
C VAL A 323 -2.06 -19.78 -13.00
N ARG A 324 -1.24 -20.70 -12.52
CA ARG A 324 -1.00 -21.99 -13.14
C ARG A 324 -0.98 -23.10 -12.11
N ALA A 325 -1.27 -24.32 -12.53
CA ALA A 325 -1.13 -25.52 -11.74
C ALA A 325 0.21 -26.20 -12.02
N GLU A 326 0.74 -26.88 -11.02
CA GLU A 326 1.95 -27.69 -11.12
C GLU A 326 1.75 -29.03 -10.44
N SER A 327 2.34 -30.07 -11.01
CA SER A 327 2.52 -31.36 -10.36
C SER A 327 4.00 -31.56 -10.02
N HIS A 328 4.31 -31.73 -8.76
CA HIS A 328 5.68 -31.97 -8.26
C HIS A 328 5.83 -33.40 -7.76
N ARG A 329 6.89 -34.07 -8.19
CA ARG A 329 7.25 -35.39 -7.71
C ARG A 329 7.97 -35.25 -6.36
N VAL A 330 7.38 -35.80 -5.31
CA VAL A 330 7.99 -35.84 -3.96
C VAL A 330 8.85 -37.08 -3.81
N GLU A 331 8.29 -38.23 -4.18
CA GLU A 331 8.96 -39.54 -4.20
C GLU A 331 8.29 -40.43 -5.27
N PRO A 332 8.85 -41.62 -5.59
CA PRO A 332 8.21 -42.51 -6.56
C PRO A 332 6.74 -42.75 -6.27
N GLY A 333 5.88 -42.43 -7.21
CA GLY A 333 4.43 -42.55 -7.12
C GLY A 333 3.72 -41.51 -6.26
N LEU A 334 4.42 -40.60 -5.55
CA LEU A 334 3.80 -39.50 -4.80
C LEU A 334 3.97 -38.17 -5.54
N ARG A 335 2.85 -37.53 -5.80
CA ARG A 335 2.75 -36.22 -6.47
C ARG A 335 2.05 -35.20 -5.59
N GLU A 336 2.66 -34.03 -5.41
CA GLU A 336 1.99 -32.85 -4.89
C GLU A 336 1.42 -32.03 -6.03
N ILE A 337 0.18 -31.57 -5.87
CA ILE A 337 -0.49 -30.66 -6.79
C ILE A 337 -0.51 -29.28 -6.15
N SER A 338 -0.06 -28.29 -6.90
CA SER A 338 0.06 -26.91 -6.43
C SER A 338 -0.59 -25.94 -7.39
N LEU A 339 -1.11 -24.84 -6.83
CA LEU A 339 -1.43 -23.61 -7.56
C LEU A 339 -0.30 -22.60 -7.33
N VAL A 340 0.14 -21.97 -8.40
CA VAL A 340 1.16 -20.93 -8.38
C VAL A 340 0.56 -19.66 -8.97
N ASN A 341 0.50 -18.61 -8.18
CA ASN A 341 0.15 -17.28 -8.66
C ASN A 341 1.44 -16.55 -9.04
N ASP A 342 1.81 -16.58 -10.30
CA ASP A 342 2.94 -15.83 -10.88
C ASP A 342 2.50 -14.48 -11.47
N GLY A 343 1.26 -14.08 -11.17
CA GLY A 343 0.71 -12.77 -11.47
C GLY A 343 1.01 -11.72 -10.40
N GLU A 344 0.34 -10.61 -10.56
CA GLU A 344 0.49 -9.41 -9.73
C GLU A 344 -0.80 -9.05 -8.97
N LEU A 345 -1.87 -9.82 -9.19
CA LEU A 345 -3.14 -9.71 -8.47
C LEU A 345 -3.39 -10.95 -7.63
N ASP A 346 -3.97 -10.76 -6.45
CA ASP A 346 -4.49 -11.88 -5.66
C ASP A 346 -5.59 -12.60 -6.47
N ILE A 347 -5.57 -13.93 -6.43
CA ILE A 347 -6.61 -14.76 -7.04
C ILE A 347 -7.63 -15.12 -5.97
N SER A 348 -8.85 -14.64 -6.15
CA SER A 348 -9.99 -14.90 -5.25
C SER A 348 -11.13 -15.64 -5.95
N SER A 349 -10.97 -16.01 -7.23
CA SER A 349 -11.94 -16.82 -7.98
C SER A 349 -11.96 -18.26 -7.47
N ARG A 350 -13.09 -18.91 -7.63
CA ARG A 350 -13.19 -20.35 -7.38
C ARG A 350 -12.43 -21.09 -8.48
N LEU A 351 -11.48 -21.93 -8.06
CA LEU A 351 -10.66 -22.70 -8.97
C LEU A 351 -10.89 -24.20 -8.76
N ALA A 352 -10.81 -24.95 -9.86
CA ALA A 352 -10.62 -26.38 -9.84
C ALA A 352 -9.34 -26.74 -10.59
N VAL A 353 -8.71 -27.84 -10.20
CA VAL A 353 -7.55 -28.40 -10.89
C VAL A 353 -7.87 -29.82 -11.33
N GLN A 354 -7.95 -30.02 -12.62
CA GLN A 354 -8.07 -31.32 -13.23
C GLN A 354 -6.69 -31.95 -13.37
N THR A 355 -6.54 -33.19 -12.93
CA THR A 355 -5.31 -33.96 -13.06
C THR A 355 -5.55 -35.19 -13.92
N ARG A 356 -4.57 -35.58 -14.75
CA ARG A 356 -4.62 -36.77 -15.59
C ARG A 356 -3.26 -37.46 -15.63
N TRP A 357 -3.28 -38.80 -15.70
CA TRP A 357 -2.09 -39.64 -15.83
C TRP A 357 -2.39 -40.89 -16.68
N SER A 358 -1.35 -41.65 -17.02
CA SER A 358 -1.52 -42.92 -17.74
C SER A 358 -0.62 -43.99 -17.10
N GLY A 359 -1.01 -45.28 -17.25
CA GLY A 359 -0.21 -46.43 -16.89
C GLY A 359 0.01 -46.61 -15.36
N ALA A 360 -0.88 -46.04 -14.53
CA ALA A 360 -0.91 -46.22 -13.08
C ALA A 360 -2.34 -46.11 -12.56
N ARG A 361 -2.60 -46.66 -11.38
CA ARG A 361 -3.86 -46.50 -10.65
C ARG A 361 -3.68 -45.51 -9.49
N LEU A 362 -4.72 -44.75 -9.17
CA LEU A 362 -4.76 -43.95 -7.97
C LEU A 362 -4.88 -44.88 -6.75
N MET A 363 -3.93 -44.81 -5.82
CA MET A 363 -3.92 -45.58 -4.57
C MET A 363 -4.51 -44.80 -3.41
N ALA A 364 -4.21 -43.52 -3.34
CA ALA A 364 -4.74 -42.57 -2.35
C ALA A 364 -4.55 -41.12 -2.86
N GLY A 365 -5.34 -40.20 -2.33
CA GLY A 365 -5.18 -38.77 -2.57
C GLY A 365 -6.04 -37.99 -1.61
N ASP A 366 -5.67 -36.75 -1.36
CA ASP A 366 -6.43 -35.85 -0.49
C ASP A 366 -6.20 -34.39 -0.90
N GLY A 367 -7.21 -33.55 -0.63
CA GLY A 367 -7.14 -32.13 -0.79
C GLY A 367 -6.54 -31.44 0.45
N LEU A 368 -5.92 -30.30 0.23
CA LEU A 368 -5.29 -29.46 1.27
C LEU A 368 -5.80 -28.02 1.15
N ARG A 369 -5.68 -27.25 2.22
CA ARG A 369 -6.02 -25.81 2.27
C ARG A 369 -7.45 -25.48 1.79
N GLY A 370 -8.41 -26.36 2.12
CA GLY A 370 -9.81 -26.17 1.75
C GLY A 370 -10.17 -26.64 0.33
N PHE A 371 -9.22 -27.22 -0.40
CA PHE A 371 -9.51 -28.02 -1.58
C PHE A 371 -9.90 -29.43 -1.17
N GLU A 372 -10.84 -30.00 -1.91
CA GLU A 372 -11.33 -31.36 -1.75
C GLU A 372 -11.05 -32.15 -3.02
N LEU A 373 -10.81 -33.45 -2.90
CA LEU A 373 -10.72 -34.36 -4.02
C LEU A 373 -12.15 -34.73 -4.45
N ALA A 374 -12.72 -33.93 -5.35
CA ALA A 374 -14.14 -33.94 -5.70
C ALA A 374 -14.52 -35.11 -6.62
N ASP A 375 -13.58 -35.55 -7.49
CA ASP A 375 -13.81 -36.63 -8.45
C ASP A 375 -12.54 -37.47 -8.60
N GLN A 376 -12.72 -38.81 -8.70
CA GLN A 376 -11.65 -39.78 -8.82
C GLN A 376 -12.00 -40.78 -9.93
N GLY A 377 -11.35 -40.62 -11.07
CA GLY A 377 -11.42 -41.58 -12.19
C GLY A 377 -10.28 -42.61 -12.11
N ILE A 378 -10.27 -43.53 -13.08
CA ILE A 378 -9.21 -44.58 -13.20
C ILE A 378 -7.83 -43.93 -13.42
N SER A 379 -7.79 -42.83 -14.21
CA SER A 379 -6.57 -42.12 -14.63
C SER A 379 -6.71 -40.60 -14.51
N SER A 380 -7.61 -40.13 -13.65
CA SER A 380 -7.86 -38.71 -13.43
C SER A 380 -8.29 -38.45 -11.99
N ALA A 381 -8.10 -37.24 -11.55
CA ALA A 381 -8.65 -36.75 -10.29
C ALA A 381 -8.88 -35.22 -10.42
N ARG A 382 -9.86 -34.70 -9.68
CA ARG A 382 -10.24 -33.30 -9.69
C ARG A 382 -10.18 -32.74 -8.28
N PHE A 383 -9.44 -31.67 -8.12
CA PHE A 383 -9.40 -30.90 -6.89
C PHE A 383 -10.27 -29.66 -7.06
N GLU A 384 -11.23 -29.48 -6.18
CA GLU A 384 -12.09 -28.30 -6.16
C GLU A 384 -12.00 -27.57 -4.84
N ILE A 385 -12.10 -26.24 -4.88
CA ILE A 385 -12.20 -25.47 -3.66
C ILE A 385 -13.59 -25.63 -3.05
N GLY A 386 -13.65 -25.90 -1.75
CA GLY A 386 -14.89 -26.00 -0.99
C GLY A 386 -15.66 -24.67 -0.93
N VAL A 387 -16.60 -24.58 0.01
CA VAL A 387 -17.58 -23.48 0.11
C VAL A 387 -16.95 -22.09 0.35
N ARG A 388 -15.74 -22.00 0.90
CA ARG A 388 -15.09 -20.73 1.16
C ARG A 388 -14.11 -20.39 0.07
N PRO A 389 -14.24 -19.22 -0.59
CA PRO A 389 -13.26 -18.78 -1.57
C PRO A 389 -11.90 -18.67 -0.86
N HIS A 390 -10.92 -19.32 -1.44
CA HIS A 390 -9.53 -19.26 -0.97
C HIS A 390 -8.82 -18.19 -1.74
N ARG A 391 -8.10 -17.30 -1.04
CA ARG A 391 -7.27 -16.32 -1.69
C ARG A 391 -5.86 -16.87 -1.88
N LEU A 392 -5.40 -16.91 -3.11
CA LEU A 392 -4.01 -17.16 -3.46
C LEU A 392 -3.33 -15.82 -3.75
N PRO A 393 -2.51 -15.28 -2.82
CA PRO A 393 -1.87 -13.98 -2.99
C PRO A 393 -0.89 -13.97 -4.17
N ALA A 394 -0.66 -12.78 -4.72
CA ALA A 394 0.32 -12.57 -5.78
C ALA A 394 1.72 -13.05 -5.36
N GLY A 395 2.38 -13.82 -6.22
CA GLY A 395 3.71 -14.39 -5.99
C GLY A 395 3.75 -15.63 -5.07
N GLU A 396 2.60 -16.13 -4.61
CA GLU A 396 2.54 -17.28 -3.68
C GLU A 396 2.30 -18.61 -4.42
N ARG A 397 2.79 -19.69 -3.79
CA ARG A 397 2.55 -21.07 -4.20
C ARG A 397 1.87 -21.84 -3.09
N TYR A 398 0.75 -22.50 -3.40
CA TYR A 398 0.00 -23.31 -2.44
C TYR A 398 -0.10 -24.75 -2.92
N VAL A 399 0.36 -25.71 -2.10
CA VAL A 399 0.04 -27.12 -2.28
C VAL A 399 -1.43 -27.30 -1.92
N ILE A 400 -2.23 -27.69 -2.91
CA ILE A 400 -3.69 -27.85 -2.82
C ILE A 400 -4.13 -29.29 -2.62
N GLY A 401 -3.22 -30.25 -2.76
CA GLY A 401 -3.48 -31.66 -2.58
C GLY A 401 -2.33 -32.54 -3.01
N TRP A 402 -2.52 -33.83 -2.87
CA TRP A 402 -1.55 -34.83 -3.26
C TRP A 402 -2.23 -36.09 -3.82
N LEU A 403 -1.48 -36.84 -4.63
CA LEU A 403 -1.90 -38.10 -5.24
C LEU A 403 -0.81 -39.16 -5.03
N ARG A 404 -1.19 -40.35 -4.58
CA ARG A 404 -0.35 -41.55 -4.55
C ARG A 404 -0.78 -42.49 -5.66
N LEU A 405 0.10 -42.70 -6.62
CA LEU A 405 -0.10 -43.60 -7.77
C LEU A 405 0.58 -44.95 -7.52
N SER A 406 0.07 -46.05 -8.11
CA SER A 406 0.66 -47.37 -8.04
C SER A 406 2.05 -47.48 -8.68
N GLU A 407 2.36 -46.56 -9.58
CA GLU A 407 3.63 -46.44 -10.27
C GLU A 407 4.03 -44.98 -10.41
N ASP A 408 5.34 -44.73 -10.57
CA ASP A 408 5.86 -43.38 -10.76
C ASP A 408 5.53 -42.90 -12.18
N ARG A 409 4.54 -42.06 -12.29
CA ARG A 409 4.05 -41.48 -13.58
C ARG A 409 3.97 -39.97 -13.50
N GLU A 410 4.11 -39.31 -14.64
CA GLU A 410 3.79 -37.89 -14.76
C GLU A 410 2.28 -37.66 -14.62
N VAL A 411 1.92 -36.56 -13.96
CA VAL A 411 0.57 -36.09 -13.79
C VAL A 411 0.45 -34.74 -14.51
N GLN A 412 -0.35 -34.72 -15.55
CA GLN A 412 -0.74 -33.48 -16.23
C GLN A 412 -1.76 -32.76 -15.37
N VAL A 413 -1.69 -31.43 -15.34
CA VAL A 413 -2.58 -30.58 -14.56
C VAL A 413 -3.12 -29.45 -15.41
N GLU A 414 -4.40 -29.14 -15.21
CA GLU A 414 -5.12 -28.10 -15.93
C GLU A 414 -6.01 -27.34 -14.96
N ILE A 415 -6.02 -26.00 -15.04
CA ILE A 415 -6.87 -25.14 -14.21
C ILE A 415 -8.17 -24.86 -14.92
N GLU A 416 -9.25 -24.88 -14.16
CA GLU A 416 -10.57 -24.44 -14.56
C GLU A 416 -11.07 -23.36 -13.59
N GLU A 417 -11.45 -22.20 -14.12
CA GLU A 417 -12.17 -21.19 -13.33
C GLU A 417 -13.64 -21.59 -13.27
N LEU A 418 -14.16 -21.67 -12.05
CA LEU A 418 -15.56 -22.01 -11.79
C LEU A 418 -16.38 -20.72 -11.66
N ASP A 419 -17.55 -20.70 -12.31
CA ASP A 419 -18.48 -19.58 -12.17
C ASP A 419 -18.89 -19.36 -10.72
N ALA A 420 -19.09 -18.10 -10.36
CA ALA A 420 -19.66 -17.73 -9.06
C ALA A 420 -21.08 -18.28 -8.97
N ARG A 421 -21.33 -19.23 -8.05
CA ARG A 421 -22.68 -19.72 -7.75
C ARG A 421 -23.39 -18.77 -6.78
#